data_11b07e6416961cc9262e5b9c61a3fc33
#
_entry.id   11b07e6416961cc9262e5b9c61a3fc33
#
_cell.length_a   1.000
_cell.length_b   1.000
_cell.length_c   1.000
_cell.angle_alpha   90.00
_cell.angle_beta   90.00
_cell.angle_gamma   90.00
#
_symmetry.space_group_name_H-M   'P 1'
#
loop_
_entity.id
_entity.type
_entity.pdbx_description
1 polymer ?
#
loop_
_entity_poly.entity_id
_entity_poly.type
_entity_poly.pdbx_seq_one_letter_code
_entity_poly.pdbx_strand_id
1 'polypeptide(L)'
;QPYTDNLNLDKIGVSLDKKGRIKVDKNFETNIKNIYAIGDVIDGPMLAHKAEEEGIAVAELIAGQSGHVNYNLIPGVIYTSPEVAYVGENEEQLKEKNISYKIGKFPFMANSRAKAINEPEGFVKILADSSTDRVLGVHIIGPHAGEMIAEMLSLIHISEPTRLWTI
;
A
#
# COMPACT_ATOMS: atom_id res chain seq x y z
N GLN A 1 12.54 -6.41 11.20
CA GLN A 1 12.18 -7.11 12.43
C GLN A 1 11.63 -6.09 13.43
N PRO A 2 10.48 -6.36 14.07
CA PRO A 2 9.90 -5.44 15.05
C PRO A 2 10.88 -5.19 16.21
N TYR A 3 10.98 -3.95 16.65
CA TYR A 3 11.82 -3.57 17.79
C TYR A 3 10.92 -3.33 19.01
N THR A 4 10.86 -4.31 19.90
CA THR A 4 10.02 -4.29 21.10
C THR A 4 10.83 -4.37 22.40
N ASP A 5 12.17 -4.22 22.30
CA ASP A 5 13.05 -4.30 23.46
C ASP A 5 12.76 -3.18 24.47
N ASN A 6 12.85 -3.52 25.74
CA ASN A 6 12.62 -2.62 26.88
C ASN A 6 11.18 -2.11 27.06
N LEU A 7 10.21 -2.57 26.27
CA LEU A 7 8.80 -2.25 26.48
C LEU A 7 8.17 -3.05 27.63
N ASN A 8 8.87 -4.06 28.16
CA ASN A 8 8.40 -4.93 29.23
C ASN A 8 7.02 -5.55 28.95
N LEU A 9 6.78 -5.94 27.70
CA LEU A 9 5.48 -6.46 27.25
C LEU A 9 5.07 -7.74 27.99
N ASP A 10 6.03 -8.56 28.37
CA ASP A 10 5.86 -9.76 29.19
C ASP A 10 5.30 -9.45 30.57
N LYS A 11 5.74 -8.35 31.21
CA LYS A 11 5.29 -7.95 32.53
C LYS A 11 3.82 -7.51 32.59
N ILE A 12 3.34 -6.95 31.47
CA ILE A 12 1.95 -6.53 31.34
C ILE A 12 1.08 -7.56 30.61
N GLY A 13 1.69 -8.66 30.14
CA GLY A 13 0.99 -9.77 29.52
C GLY A 13 0.53 -9.52 28.09
N VAL A 14 1.16 -8.60 27.35
CA VAL A 14 0.86 -8.38 25.92
C VAL A 14 1.34 -9.56 25.08
N SER A 15 0.46 -10.08 24.25
CA SER A 15 0.71 -11.25 23.41
C SER A 15 1.51 -10.90 22.16
N LEU A 16 2.55 -11.69 21.88
CA LEU A 16 3.33 -11.61 20.65
C LEU A 16 3.02 -12.77 19.71
N ASP A 17 3.27 -12.60 18.44
CA ASP A 17 3.24 -13.67 17.44
C ASP A 17 4.61 -14.41 17.36
N LYS A 18 4.69 -15.43 16.47
CA LYS A 18 5.92 -16.23 16.28
C LYS A 18 7.09 -15.41 15.71
N LYS A 19 6.85 -14.22 15.18
CA LYS A 19 7.86 -13.30 14.63
C LYS A 19 8.22 -12.16 15.59
N GLY A 20 7.69 -12.19 16.82
CA GLY A 20 7.91 -11.17 17.84
C GLY A 20 7.09 -9.88 17.66
N ARG A 21 6.03 -9.92 16.82
CA ARG A 21 5.14 -8.77 16.59
C ARG A 21 4.00 -8.79 17.61
N ILE A 22 3.56 -7.60 18.02
CA ILE A 22 2.42 -7.45 18.91
C ILE A 22 1.15 -7.88 18.18
N LYS A 23 0.37 -8.77 18.79
CA LYS A 23 -0.93 -9.16 18.26
C LYS A 23 -1.97 -8.10 18.59
N VAL A 24 -2.71 -7.69 17.57
CA VAL A 24 -3.83 -6.76 17.70
C VAL A 24 -5.09 -7.32 17.04
N ASP A 25 -6.23 -6.82 17.42
CA ASP A 25 -7.49 -7.07 16.76
C ASP A 25 -7.70 -6.09 15.56
N LYS A 26 -8.88 -6.13 14.96
CA LYS A 26 -9.25 -5.25 13.83
C LYS A 26 -9.29 -3.75 14.19
N ASN A 27 -9.29 -3.41 15.46
CA ASN A 27 -9.31 -2.05 15.99
C ASN A 27 -7.95 -1.65 16.57
N PHE A 28 -6.88 -2.40 16.24
CA PHE A 28 -5.52 -2.19 16.75
C PHE A 28 -5.36 -2.38 18.26
N GLU A 29 -6.39 -2.88 18.98
CA GLU A 29 -6.31 -3.15 20.41
C GLU A 29 -5.58 -4.48 20.65
N THR A 30 -4.68 -4.51 21.61
CA THR A 30 -3.98 -5.72 22.03
C THR A 30 -4.91 -6.62 22.85
N ASN A 31 -4.41 -7.76 23.33
CA ASN A 31 -5.14 -8.58 24.29
C ASN A 31 -5.33 -7.91 25.68
N ILE A 32 -4.70 -6.77 25.91
CA ILE A 32 -4.86 -5.95 27.12
C ILE A 32 -5.70 -4.72 26.78
N LYS A 33 -6.84 -4.58 27.47
CA LYS A 33 -7.79 -3.49 27.21
C LYS A 33 -7.15 -2.12 27.32
N ASN A 34 -7.51 -1.22 26.41
CA ASN A 34 -6.99 0.14 26.27
C ASN A 34 -5.48 0.24 25.97
N ILE A 35 -4.88 -0.86 25.51
CA ILE A 35 -3.52 -0.84 24.97
C ILE A 35 -3.59 -1.16 23.49
N TYR A 36 -3.14 -0.23 22.66
CA TYR A 36 -3.12 -0.31 21.20
C TYR A 36 -1.70 -0.42 20.68
N ALA A 37 -1.53 -1.05 19.53
CA ALA A 37 -0.25 -1.11 18.84
C ALA A 37 -0.45 -0.87 17.34
N ILE A 38 0.48 -0.11 16.73
CA ILE A 38 0.45 0.28 15.33
C ILE A 38 1.86 0.24 14.72
N GLY A 39 1.94 0.34 13.41
CA GLY A 39 3.20 0.49 12.68
C GLY A 39 4.02 -0.80 12.62
N ASP A 40 5.33 -0.66 12.75
CA ASP A 40 6.30 -1.73 12.51
C ASP A 40 6.28 -2.85 13.57
N VAL A 41 5.65 -2.60 14.72
CA VAL A 41 5.57 -3.58 15.80
C VAL A 41 4.40 -4.56 15.65
N ILE A 42 3.49 -4.34 14.71
CA ILE A 42 2.37 -5.23 14.38
C ILE A 42 2.56 -5.92 13.03
N ASP A 43 1.60 -6.72 12.60
CA ASP A 43 1.64 -7.38 11.29
C ASP A 43 1.45 -6.38 10.13
N GLY A 44 2.10 -6.66 9.02
CA GLY A 44 2.00 -5.89 7.79
C GLY A 44 3.35 -5.33 7.30
N PRO A 45 3.35 -4.54 6.22
CA PRO A 45 4.55 -3.90 5.71
C PRO A 45 5.06 -2.82 6.67
N MET A 46 6.38 -2.73 6.81
CA MET A 46 7.05 -1.72 7.63
C MET A 46 7.20 -0.43 6.82
N LEU A 47 6.17 0.41 6.84
CA LEU A 47 6.08 1.65 6.08
C LEU A 47 5.58 2.77 6.99
N ALA A 48 6.27 3.91 6.98
CA ALA A 48 5.95 5.06 7.83
C ALA A 48 4.51 5.55 7.62
N HIS A 49 4.09 5.72 6.35
CA HIS A 49 2.75 6.17 6.01
C HIS A 49 1.64 5.15 6.40
N LYS A 50 1.94 3.83 6.43
CA LYS A 50 1.03 2.85 7.02
C LYS A 50 0.83 3.12 8.51
N ALA A 51 1.91 3.36 9.24
CA ALA A 51 1.85 3.65 10.66
C ALA A 51 1.10 4.96 10.97
N GLU A 52 1.22 5.98 10.11
CA GLU A 52 0.49 7.24 10.20
C GLU A 52 -1.03 7.02 10.04
N GLU A 53 -1.46 6.29 9.00
CA GLU A 53 -2.87 5.94 8.78
C GLU A 53 -3.45 5.13 9.94
N GLU A 54 -2.70 4.14 10.44
CA GLU A 54 -3.09 3.36 11.63
C GLU A 54 -3.20 4.24 12.88
N GLY A 55 -2.29 5.21 13.05
CA GLY A 55 -2.32 6.17 14.16
C GLY A 55 -3.56 7.05 14.14
N ILE A 56 -3.93 7.56 12.96
CA ILE A 56 -5.16 8.32 12.75
C ILE A 56 -6.38 7.45 13.11
N ALA A 57 -6.44 6.24 12.55
CA ALA A 57 -7.55 5.32 12.80
C ALA A 57 -7.71 4.99 14.30
N VAL A 58 -6.61 4.74 15.01
CA VAL A 58 -6.65 4.49 16.45
C VAL A 58 -7.12 5.71 17.23
N ALA A 59 -6.66 6.92 16.87
CA ALA A 59 -7.12 8.15 17.52
C ALA A 59 -8.62 8.38 17.32
N GLU A 60 -9.14 8.12 16.12
CA GLU A 60 -10.57 8.19 15.81
C GLU A 60 -11.37 7.15 16.62
N LEU A 61 -10.89 5.90 16.70
CA LEU A 61 -11.53 4.84 17.49
C LEU A 61 -11.60 5.20 18.98
N ILE A 62 -10.52 5.74 19.55
CA ILE A 62 -10.49 6.21 20.95
C ILE A 62 -11.46 7.37 21.16
N ALA A 63 -11.63 8.23 20.16
CA ALA A 63 -12.61 9.32 20.18
C ALA A 63 -14.07 8.86 19.95
N GLY A 64 -14.31 7.57 19.76
CA GLY A 64 -15.65 7.01 19.50
C GLY A 64 -16.13 7.20 18.07
N GLN A 65 -15.22 7.46 17.14
CA GLN A 65 -15.47 7.56 15.70
C GLN A 65 -15.15 6.22 15.00
N SER A 66 -15.45 6.11 13.69
CA SER A 66 -15.17 4.92 12.90
C SER A 66 -13.79 5.01 12.25
N GLY A 67 -12.74 4.73 12.99
CA GLY A 67 -11.38 4.65 12.42
C GLY A 67 -11.24 3.44 11.48
N HIS A 68 -10.73 3.65 10.28
CA HIS A 68 -10.52 2.59 9.28
C HIS A 68 -9.30 2.86 8.42
N VAL A 69 -8.49 1.82 8.18
CA VAL A 69 -7.35 1.86 7.25
C VAL A 69 -7.65 1.00 6.03
N ASN A 70 -7.54 1.58 4.84
CA ASN A 70 -7.62 0.82 3.60
C ASN A 70 -6.22 0.43 3.12
N TYR A 71 -5.76 -0.74 3.50
CA TYR A 71 -4.42 -1.23 3.16
C TYR A 71 -4.17 -1.39 1.66
N ASN A 72 -5.22 -1.52 0.83
CA ASN A 72 -5.07 -1.56 -0.63
C ASN A 72 -4.64 -0.21 -1.23
N LEU A 73 -4.76 0.86 -0.47
CA LEU A 73 -4.39 2.21 -0.90
C LEU A 73 -3.03 2.67 -0.33
N ILE A 74 -2.34 1.81 0.39
CA ILE A 74 -0.99 2.09 0.91
C ILE A 74 0.03 1.77 -0.17
N PRO A 75 0.72 2.77 -0.75
CA PRO A 75 1.72 2.54 -1.78
C PRO A 75 3.01 1.96 -1.18
N GLY A 76 3.69 1.13 -1.95
CA GLY A 76 5.04 0.68 -1.63
C GLY A 76 6.04 1.23 -2.64
N VAL A 77 7.23 1.64 -2.15
CA VAL A 77 8.32 2.12 -3.00
C VAL A 77 9.62 1.44 -2.60
N ILE A 78 10.38 0.98 -3.59
CA ILE A 78 11.72 0.45 -3.44
C ILE A 78 12.67 1.41 -4.15
N TYR A 79 13.52 2.10 -3.39
CA TYR A 79 14.44 3.14 -3.87
C TYR A 79 15.72 2.53 -4.44
N THR A 80 15.56 1.70 -5.45
CA THR A 80 16.65 1.17 -6.27
C THR A 80 16.89 2.04 -7.50
N SER A 81 17.82 1.70 -8.37
CA SER A 81 17.98 2.32 -9.68
C SER A 81 17.86 1.23 -10.77
N PRO A 82 16.77 1.20 -11.55
CA PRO A 82 15.55 2.03 -11.46
C PRO A 82 14.72 1.76 -10.19
N GLU A 83 13.89 2.72 -9.79
CA GLU A 83 12.94 2.57 -8.69
C GLU A 83 11.80 1.61 -9.06
N VAL A 84 11.21 1.00 -8.03
CA VAL A 84 9.97 0.21 -8.16
C VAL A 84 8.92 0.77 -7.23
N ALA A 85 7.76 1.13 -7.76
CA ALA A 85 6.62 1.60 -6.97
C ALA A 85 5.35 0.83 -7.32
N TYR A 86 4.49 0.63 -6.35
CA TYR A 86 3.22 -0.06 -6.55
C TYR A 86 2.15 0.42 -5.58
N VAL A 87 0.90 0.26 -5.96
CA VAL A 87 -0.28 0.44 -5.11
C VAL A 87 -1.40 -0.49 -5.59
N GLY A 88 -2.23 -0.95 -4.68
CA GLY A 88 -3.32 -1.89 -4.96
C GLY A 88 -2.86 -3.33 -5.15
N GLU A 89 -3.67 -4.10 -5.83
CA GLU A 89 -3.50 -5.54 -6.00
C GLU A 89 -2.52 -5.88 -7.13
N ASN A 90 -1.81 -6.99 -6.99
CA ASN A 90 -1.05 -7.59 -8.08
C ASN A 90 -1.86 -8.67 -8.82
N GLU A 91 -1.33 -9.19 -9.92
CA GLU A 91 -2.02 -10.21 -10.73
C GLU A 91 -2.26 -11.52 -9.97
N GLU A 92 -1.35 -11.90 -9.08
CA GLU A 92 -1.46 -13.13 -8.28
C GLU A 92 -2.62 -13.01 -7.30
N GLN A 93 -2.69 -11.90 -6.58
CA GLN A 93 -3.78 -11.60 -5.64
C GLN A 93 -5.15 -11.53 -6.35
N LEU A 94 -5.22 -10.91 -7.53
CA LEU A 94 -6.47 -10.86 -8.30
C LEU A 94 -6.91 -12.25 -8.78
N LYS A 95 -5.96 -13.11 -9.18
CA LYS A 95 -6.25 -14.51 -9.56
C LYS A 95 -6.73 -15.32 -8.36
N GLU A 96 -6.09 -15.20 -7.21
CA GLU A 96 -6.51 -15.86 -5.97
C GLU A 96 -7.93 -15.46 -5.53
N LYS A 97 -8.26 -14.17 -5.71
CA LYS A 97 -9.59 -13.61 -5.41
C LYS A 97 -10.63 -13.91 -6.51
N ASN A 98 -10.24 -14.56 -7.62
CA ASN A 98 -11.07 -14.80 -8.80
C ASN A 98 -11.68 -13.51 -9.38
N ILE A 99 -10.96 -12.39 -9.32
CA ILE A 99 -11.37 -11.12 -9.91
C ILE A 99 -10.91 -11.07 -11.36
N SER A 100 -11.86 -10.81 -12.27
CA SER A 100 -11.56 -10.63 -13.70
C SER A 100 -10.98 -9.25 -13.96
N TYR A 101 -9.82 -9.18 -14.61
CA TYR A 101 -9.10 -7.93 -14.85
C TYR A 101 -8.56 -7.81 -16.27
N LYS A 102 -8.29 -6.56 -16.67
CA LYS A 102 -7.57 -6.18 -17.89
C LYS A 102 -6.19 -5.64 -17.50
N ILE A 103 -5.22 -5.78 -18.40
CA ILE A 103 -3.86 -5.28 -18.20
C ILE A 103 -3.57 -4.21 -19.25
N GLY A 104 -3.22 -3.01 -18.79
CA GLY A 104 -2.58 -1.98 -19.61
C GLY A 104 -1.09 -1.90 -19.24
N LYS A 105 -0.21 -1.88 -20.24
CA LYS A 105 1.23 -1.73 -20.04
C LYS A 105 1.81 -0.73 -21.04
N PHE A 106 2.55 0.25 -20.53
CA PHE A 106 3.22 1.26 -21.35
C PHE A 106 4.72 1.31 -21.03
N PRO A 107 5.62 0.97 -21.97
CA PRO A 107 7.06 1.04 -21.77
C PRO A 107 7.57 2.47 -21.90
N PHE A 108 8.48 2.91 -21.02
CA PHE A 108 9.07 4.25 -21.07
C PHE A 108 9.88 4.50 -22.34
N MET A 109 10.38 3.46 -22.99
CA MET A 109 11.00 3.55 -24.32
C MET A 109 10.07 4.20 -25.38
N ALA A 110 8.75 4.12 -25.20
CA ALA A 110 7.78 4.78 -26.07
C ALA A 110 7.48 6.23 -25.66
N ASN A 111 7.98 6.68 -24.50
CA ASN A 111 7.76 8.03 -23.96
C ASN A 111 8.85 8.99 -24.46
N SER A 112 8.45 10.13 -25.06
CA SER A 112 9.38 11.10 -25.62
C SER A 112 10.21 11.81 -24.53
N ARG A 113 9.63 12.09 -23.36
CA ARG A 113 10.35 12.70 -22.24
C ARG A 113 11.42 11.75 -21.71
N ALA A 114 11.10 10.47 -21.51
CA ALA A 114 12.07 9.47 -21.05
C ALA A 114 13.26 9.36 -22.00
N LYS A 115 13.00 9.43 -23.32
CA LYS A 115 14.06 9.48 -24.34
C LYS A 115 14.88 10.77 -24.25
N ALA A 116 14.24 11.91 -24.06
CA ALA A 116 14.91 13.21 -23.98
C ALA A 116 15.89 13.31 -22.82
N ILE A 117 15.55 12.70 -21.67
CA ILE A 117 16.42 12.66 -20.49
C ILE A 117 17.36 11.44 -20.48
N ASN A 118 17.33 10.61 -21.53
CA ASN A 118 18.12 9.39 -21.68
C ASN A 118 17.88 8.34 -20.56
N GLU A 119 16.64 8.24 -20.09
CA GLU A 119 16.20 7.27 -19.08
C GLU A 119 14.98 6.46 -19.57
N PRO A 120 15.08 5.72 -20.69
CA PRO A 120 13.96 5.05 -21.33
C PRO A 120 13.62 3.67 -20.71
N GLU A 121 14.32 3.27 -19.65
CA GLU A 121 14.14 1.96 -19.04
C GLU A 121 12.89 1.91 -18.15
N GLY A 122 12.19 0.77 -18.22
CA GLY A 122 11.05 0.50 -17.37
C GLY A 122 9.70 0.62 -18.06
N PHE A 123 8.66 0.59 -17.24
CA PHE A 123 7.27 0.62 -17.71
C PHE A 123 6.30 0.98 -16.58
N VAL A 124 5.10 1.39 -16.96
CA VAL A 124 3.92 1.44 -16.11
C VAL A 124 3.00 0.27 -16.49
N LYS A 125 2.50 -0.47 -15.48
CA LYS A 125 1.49 -1.50 -15.63
C LYS A 125 0.28 -1.17 -14.75
N ILE A 126 -0.91 -1.16 -15.36
CA ILE A 126 -2.18 -0.90 -14.70
C ILE A 126 -3.06 -2.15 -14.81
N LEU A 127 -3.66 -2.55 -13.69
CA LEU A 127 -4.66 -3.59 -13.62
C LEU A 127 -6.00 -2.93 -13.37
N ALA A 128 -6.97 -3.21 -14.22
CA ALA A 128 -8.33 -2.65 -14.11
C ALA A 128 -9.38 -3.76 -14.14
N ASP A 129 -10.46 -3.57 -13.42
CA ASP A 129 -11.60 -4.47 -13.44
C ASP A 129 -12.17 -4.60 -14.85
N SER A 130 -12.43 -5.84 -15.30
CA SER A 130 -12.85 -6.11 -16.69
C SER A 130 -14.20 -5.51 -17.06
N SER A 131 -15.09 -5.31 -16.07
CA SER A 131 -16.47 -4.88 -16.27
C SER A 131 -16.67 -3.38 -16.03
N THR A 132 -15.96 -2.83 -15.04
CA THR A 132 -16.18 -1.45 -14.56
C THR A 132 -15.07 -0.49 -14.96
N ASP A 133 -13.94 -1.00 -15.47
CA ASP A 133 -12.70 -0.25 -15.72
C ASP A 133 -12.08 0.43 -14.47
N ARG A 134 -12.57 0.10 -13.28
CA ARG A 134 -11.99 0.58 -12.03
C ARG A 134 -10.55 0.10 -11.88
N VAL A 135 -9.63 0.98 -11.51
CA VAL A 135 -8.24 0.63 -11.26
C VAL A 135 -8.15 -0.24 -10.00
N LEU A 136 -7.55 -1.42 -10.14
CA LEU A 136 -7.35 -2.40 -9.07
C LEU A 136 -5.92 -2.40 -8.54
N GLY A 137 -4.96 -2.05 -9.38
CA GLY A 137 -3.56 -1.99 -9.00
C GLY A 137 -2.70 -1.33 -10.05
N VAL A 138 -1.61 -0.71 -9.62
CA VAL A 138 -0.62 -0.05 -10.49
C VAL A 138 0.78 -0.44 -10.04
N HIS A 139 1.63 -0.74 -11.00
CA HIS A 139 3.02 -1.12 -10.79
C HIS A 139 3.91 -0.34 -11.77
N ILE A 140 4.92 0.32 -11.25
CA ILE A 140 5.84 1.17 -12.02
C ILE A 140 7.26 0.69 -11.74
N ILE A 141 8.04 0.52 -12.80
CA ILE A 141 9.49 0.32 -12.72
C ILE A 141 10.12 1.38 -13.59
N GLY A 142 10.94 2.25 -13.04
CA GLY A 142 11.61 3.30 -13.78
C GLY A 142 12.12 4.42 -12.90
N PRO A 143 12.81 5.41 -13.49
CA PRO A 143 13.20 6.62 -12.78
C PRO A 143 11.98 7.35 -12.23
N HIS A 144 12.08 7.85 -11.01
CA HIS A 144 11.01 8.59 -10.33
C HIS A 144 9.69 7.83 -10.15
N ALA A 145 9.73 6.49 -10.07
CA ALA A 145 8.52 5.69 -9.85
C ALA A 145 7.82 6.07 -8.54
N GLY A 146 8.59 6.47 -7.52
CA GLY A 146 8.07 6.92 -6.23
C GLY A 146 7.21 8.18 -6.31
N GLU A 147 7.55 9.13 -7.19
CA GLU A 147 6.73 10.31 -7.43
C GLU A 147 5.51 9.97 -8.32
N MET A 148 5.72 9.20 -9.38
CA MET A 148 4.63 8.84 -10.31
C MET A 148 3.51 8.04 -9.64
N ILE A 149 3.80 7.22 -8.63
CA ILE A 149 2.78 6.43 -7.95
C ILE A 149 1.75 7.30 -7.21
N ALA A 150 2.10 8.52 -6.81
CA ALA A 150 1.19 9.44 -6.13
C ALA A 150 0.03 9.88 -7.04
N GLU A 151 0.26 10.04 -8.34
CA GLU A 151 -0.81 10.34 -9.32
C GLU A 151 -1.77 9.15 -9.45
N MET A 152 -1.22 7.92 -9.48
CA MET A 152 -2.01 6.70 -9.58
C MET A 152 -2.82 6.44 -8.30
N LEU A 153 -2.31 6.82 -7.15
CA LEU A 153 -3.03 6.76 -5.89
C LEU A 153 -4.31 7.60 -5.94
N SER A 154 -4.24 8.80 -6.51
CA SER A 154 -5.42 9.64 -6.74
C SER A 154 -6.47 8.96 -7.61
N LEU A 155 -6.07 8.24 -8.66
CA LEU A 155 -6.99 7.54 -9.56
C LEU A 155 -7.68 6.33 -8.90
N ILE A 156 -6.98 5.60 -8.03
CA ILE A 156 -7.56 4.47 -7.30
C ILE A 156 -8.61 4.93 -6.28
N HIS A 157 -8.43 6.11 -5.69
CA HIS A 157 -9.39 6.72 -4.77
C HIS A 157 -10.69 7.18 -5.44
N ILE A 158 -10.65 7.53 -6.73
CA ILE A 158 -11.83 7.97 -7.45
C ILE A 158 -12.66 6.73 -7.81
N SER A 159 -13.85 6.63 -7.23
CA SER A 159 -14.79 5.52 -7.45
C SER A 159 -15.50 5.57 -8.81
N GLU A 160 -15.33 6.62 -9.60
CA GLU A 160 -15.86 6.73 -10.95
C GLU A 160 -14.87 6.21 -11.99
N PRO A 161 -15.32 5.53 -13.05
CA PRO A 161 -14.45 5.05 -14.11
C PRO A 161 -13.84 6.25 -14.83
N THR A 162 -12.61 6.56 -14.51
CA THR A 162 -11.83 7.53 -15.25
C THR A 162 -11.57 6.93 -16.62
N ARG A 163 -12.31 7.37 -17.64
CA ARG A 163 -11.96 7.10 -19.03
C ARG A 163 -10.62 7.78 -19.27
N LEU A 164 -9.56 6.98 -19.29
CA LEU A 164 -8.27 7.41 -19.83
C LEU A 164 -8.48 7.73 -21.31
N TRP A 165 -8.85 8.97 -21.60
CA TRP A 165 -8.76 9.47 -22.97
C TRP A 165 -7.28 9.58 -23.30
N THR A 166 -6.90 8.82 -24.28
CA THR A 166 -5.62 8.81 -24.96
C THR A 166 -5.01 10.20 -25.08
N ILE A 167 -3.80 10.35 -24.52
CA ILE A 167 -2.86 11.37 -24.97
C ILE A 167 -2.10 10.82 -26.16
#